data_9be8716d61ef8bad6ffb9d5979d3bf6e
#
_entry.id   9be8716d61ef8bad6ffb9d5979d3bf6e
#
_cell.length_a   1.000
_cell.length_b   1.000
_cell.length_c   1.000
_cell.angle_alpha   90.00
_cell.angle_beta   90.00
_cell.angle_gamma   90.00
#
_symmetry.space_group_name_H-M   'P 1'
#
loop_
_entity.id
_entity.type
_entity.pdbx_description
1 polymer ?
#
loop_
_entity_poly.entity_id
_entity_poly.type
_entity_poly.pdbx_seq_one_letter_code
_entity_poly.pdbx_strand_id
1 'polypeptide(L)'
;MSSSKGAKIFKTKCSQCHTIDEGGNNKQGPNLHGIYNKLCASNNSYSYSSAMKKKENDWNENTLMEYLESPKKYVQGTKMAFAGLKKEKERKDLIKYLKTI
;
A
#
# COMPACT_ATOMS: atom_id res chain seq x y z
N MET A 1 -19.08 -3.67 8.44
CA MET A 1 -18.02 -2.74 8.87
C MET A 1 -17.06 -2.50 7.74
N SER A 2 -16.68 -1.25 7.50
CA SER A 2 -15.83 -0.91 6.38
C SER A 2 -14.44 -1.56 6.45
N SER A 3 -13.89 -1.77 7.67
CA SER A 3 -12.60 -2.42 7.82
C SER A 3 -12.62 -3.89 7.37
N SER A 4 -13.75 -4.59 7.49
CA SER A 4 -13.86 -5.97 7.01
C SER A 4 -13.91 -6.03 5.48
N LYS A 5 -14.48 -5.03 4.82
CA LYS A 5 -14.42 -4.94 3.36
C LYS A 5 -13.01 -4.65 2.88
N GLY A 6 -12.30 -3.77 3.59
CA GLY A 6 -10.89 -3.48 3.29
C GLY A 6 -10.00 -4.69 3.46
N ALA A 7 -10.22 -5.48 4.52
CA ALA A 7 -9.48 -6.72 4.74
C ALA A 7 -9.67 -7.69 3.57
N LYS A 8 -10.89 -7.81 3.07
CA LYS A 8 -11.20 -8.66 1.93
C LYS A 8 -10.49 -8.19 0.66
N ILE A 9 -10.49 -6.88 0.42
CA ILE A 9 -9.79 -6.29 -0.72
C ILE A 9 -8.29 -6.56 -0.61
N PHE A 10 -7.71 -6.38 0.58
CA PHE A 10 -6.30 -6.68 0.79
C PHE A 10 -5.99 -8.14 0.47
N LYS A 11 -6.80 -9.06 0.99
CA LYS A 11 -6.61 -10.48 0.78
C LYS A 11 -6.62 -10.86 -0.70
N THR A 12 -7.55 -10.28 -1.48
CA THR A 12 -7.72 -10.66 -2.89
C THR A 12 -6.80 -9.91 -3.84
N LYS A 13 -6.42 -8.66 -3.50
CA LYS A 13 -5.68 -7.78 -4.42
C LYS A 13 -4.23 -7.51 -4.00
N CYS A 14 -3.90 -7.64 -2.74
CA CYS A 14 -2.60 -7.20 -2.20
C CYS A 14 -1.78 -8.31 -1.58
N SER A 15 -2.41 -9.32 -0.99
CA SER A 15 -1.71 -10.34 -0.19
C SER A 15 -0.77 -11.24 -0.98
N GLN A 16 -0.88 -11.25 -2.30
CA GLN A 16 0.08 -12.00 -3.14
C GLN A 16 1.49 -11.41 -3.01
N CYS A 17 1.59 -10.11 -2.79
CA CYS A 17 2.86 -9.39 -2.77
C CYS A 17 3.20 -8.77 -1.43
N HIS A 18 2.24 -8.63 -0.52
CA HIS A 18 2.43 -7.93 0.75
C HIS A 18 1.96 -8.77 1.94
N THR A 19 2.61 -8.58 3.09
CA THR A 19 2.13 -9.08 4.38
C THR A 19 1.72 -7.90 5.23
N ILE A 20 0.94 -8.16 6.28
CA ILE A 20 0.45 -7.11 7.19
C ILE A 20 0.71 -7.43 8.66
N ASP A 21 1.22 -8.62 8.98
CA ASP A 21 1.49 -9.01 10.36
C ASP A 21 2.68 -8.24 10.92
N GLU A 22 2.62 -7.91 12.21
CA GLU A 22 3.75 -7.28 12.88
C GLU A 22 4.97 -8.20 12.78
N GLY A 23 6.08 -7.67 12.27
CA GLY A 23 7.28 -8.46 12.05
C GLY A 23 7.18 -9.45 10.90
N GLY A 24 6.13 -9.35 10.08
CA GLY A 24 5.95 -10.24 8.94
C GLY A 24 7.02 -10.09 7.87
N ASN A 25 7.24 -11.15 7.10
CA ASN A 25 8.25 -11.15 6.05
C ASN A 25 7.85 -10.28 4.86
N ASN A 26 8.84 -9.72 4.19
CA ASN A 26 8.62 -9.09 2.89
C ASN A 26 8.42 -10.18 1.84
N LYS A 27 7.60 -9.87 0.84
CA LYS A 27 7.41 -10.72 -0.35
C LYS A 27 7.92 -9.95 -1.56
N GLN A 28 7.23 -9.99 -2.68
CA GLN A 28 7.55 -9.13 -3.83
C GLN A 28 7.36 -7.65 -3.49
N GLY A 29 6.45 -7.36 -2.56
CA GLY A 29 6.31 -6.04 -1.96
C GLY A 29 6.65 -6.07 -0.48
N PRO A 30 6.82 -4.91 0.16
CA PRO A 30 7.19 -4.85 1.57
C PRO A 30 6.02 -5.21 2.48
N ASN A 31 6.36 -5.60 3.73
CA ASN A 31 5.37 -5.73 4.79
C ASN A 31 4.71 -4.37 5.03
N LEU A 32 3.39 -4.37 5.16
CA LEU A 32 2.60 -3.14 5.29
C LEU A 32 2.09 -2.85 6.70
N HIS A 33 2.54 -3.62 7.71
CA HIS A 33 2.12 -3.36 9.08
C HIS A 33 2.50 -1.95 9.50
N GLY A 34 1.53 -1.19 10.00
CA GLY A 34 1.76 0.17 10.46
C GLY A 34 2.09 1.18 9.35
N ILE A 35 1.77 0.88 8.10
CA ILE A 35 2.14 1.74 6.96
C ILE A 35 1.45 3.11 7.01
N TYR A 36 0.26 3.21 7.59
CA TYR A 36 -0.48 4.46 7.63
C TYR A 36 0.30 5.50 8.44
N ASN A 37 0.47 6.68 7.88
CA ASN A 37 1.25 7.80 8.43
C ASN A 37 2.77 7.57 8.46
N LYS A 38 3.27 6.52 7.80
CA LYS A 38 4.71 6.34 7.67
C LYS A 38 5.23 6.99 6.40
N LEU A 39 6.51 7.35 6.42
CA LEU A 39 7.20 7.87 5.25
C LEU A 39 7.30 6.79 4.17
N CYS A 40 7.12 7.20 2.91
CA CYS A 40 7.28 6.33 1.76
C CYS A 40 8.67 5.68 1.76
N ALA A 41 8.73 4.39 1.41
CA ALA A 41 9.97 3.61 1.34
C ALA A 41 10.74 3.54 2.67
N SER A 42 10.02 3.48 3.79
CA SER A 42 10.64 3.49 5.12
C SER A 42 10.98 2.12 5.69
N ASN A 43 10.63 1.02 5.03
CA ASN A 43 10.98 -0.33 5.48
C ASN A 43 12.42 -0.65 5.08
N ASN A 44 13.34 -0.61 6.04
CA ASN A 44 14.78 -0.78 5.79
C ASN A 44 15.18 -2.16 5.29
N SER A 45 14.33 -3.16 5.49
CA SER A 45 14.63 -4.54 5.06
C SER A 45 14.10 -4.87 3.66
N TYR A 46 13.48 -3.90 2.99
CA TYR A 46 12.94 -4.09 1.65
C TYR A 46 13.71 -3.25 0.62
N SER A 47 13.95 -3.83 -0.56
CA SER A 47 14.62 -3.13 -1.65
C SER A 47 13.61 -2.45 -2.56
N TYR A 48 13.39 -1.15 -2.35
CA TYR A 48 12.46 -0.36 -3.15
C TYR A 48 13.04 0.03 -4.49
N SER A 49 12.17 0.35 -5.46
CA SER A 49 12.60 0.95 -6.72
C SER A 49 13.19 2.34 -6.46
N SER A 50 14.05 2.81 -7.36
CA SER A 50 14.60 4.17 -7.26
C SER A 50 13.50 5.22 -7.27
N ALA A 51 12.45 5.01 -8.09
CA ALA A 51 11.33 5.92 -8.16
C ALA A 51 10.60 6.03 -6.82
N MET A 52 10.40 4.90 -6.13
CA MET A 52 9.74 4.88 -4.83
C MET A 52 10.60 5.57 -3.76
N LYS A 53 11.91 5.36 -3.78
CA LYS A 53 12.83 6.00 -2.83
C LYS A 53 12.84 7.51 -2.95
N LYS A 54 12.60 8.03 -4.15
CA LYS A 54 12.58 9.48 -4.42
C LYS A 54 11.27 10.13 -4.02
N LYS A 55 10.24 9.35 -3.75
CA LYS A 55 8.92 9.86 -3.38
C LYS A 55 8.91 10.16 -1.88
N GLU A 56 9.12 11.42 -1.53
CA GLU A 56 9.26 11.83 -0.13
C GLU A 56 7.94 12.30 0.45
N ASN A 57 6.97 11.37 0.60
CA ASN A 57 5.69 11.68 1.19
C ASN A 57 5.29 10.65 2.23
N ASP A 58 4.45 11.05 3.17
CA ASP A 58 3.85 10.14 4.13
C ASP A 58 2.65 9.44 3.50
N TRP A 59 2.37 8.22 3.95
CA TRP A 59 1.18 7.50 3.55
C TRP A 59 -0.01 7.90 4.43
N ASN A 60 -0.79 8.86 3.96
CA ASN A 60 -2.02 9.29 4.62
C ASN A 60 -3.21 9.02 3.70
N GLU A 61 -4.41 9.46 4.12
CA GLU A 61 -5.62 9.19 3.34
C GLU A 61 -5.53 9.76 1.92
N ASN A 62 -5.04 10.98 1.77
CA ASN A 62 -4.95 11.63 0.46
C ASN A 62 -3.93 10.95 -0.45
N THR A 63 -2.73 10.68 0.06
CA THR A 63 -1.68 10.07 -0.75
C THR A 63 -2.02 8.63 -1.11
N LEU A 64 -2.64 7.89 -0.18
CA LEU A 64 -3.07 6.52 -0.47
C LEU A 64 -4.22 6.48 -1.48
N MET A 65 -5.16 7.44 -1.42
CA MET A 65 -6.24 7.51 -2.40
C MET A 65 -5.69 7.69 -3.81
N GLU A 66 -4.71 8.56 -3.97
CA GLU A 66 -4.05 8.82 -5.25
C GLU A 66 -3.24 7.63 -5.73
N TYR A 67 -2.40 7.09 -4.84
CA TYR A 67 -1.51 5.98 -5.16
C TYR A 67 -2.29 4.72 -5.55
N LEU A 68 -3.32 4.38 -4.76
CA LEU A 68 -4.08 3.14 -4.99
C LEU A 68 -4.93 3.20 -6.25
N GLU A 69 -5.24 4.39 -6.75
CA GLU A 69 -5.97 4.51 -8.01
C GLU A 69 -5.12 4.05 -9.18
N SER A 70 -3.85 4.43 -9.20
CA SER A 70 -2.91 4.02 -10.23
C SER A 70 -1.48 4.13 -9.70
N PRO A 71 -0.94 3.05 -9.11
CA PRO A 71 0.41 3.09 -8.56
C PRO A 71 1.49 3.48 -9.55
N LYS A 72 1.38 3.01 -10.80
CA LYS A 72 2.36 3.36 -11.84
C LYS A 72 2.33 4.83 -12.23
N LYS A 73 1.15 5.44 -12.18
CA LYS A 73 0.99 6.85 -12.50
C LYS A 73 1.51 7.74 -11.38
N TYR A 74 1.24 7.35 -10.14
CA TYR A 74 1.69 8.09 -8.95
C TYR A 74 3.20 7.99 -8.76
N VAL A 75 3.77 6.79 -8.97
CA VAL A 75 5.21 6.55 -8.89
C VAL A 75 5.66 5.93 -10.20
N GLN A 76 6.07 6.75 -11.15
CA GLN A 76 6.56 6.28 -12.44
C GLN A 76 7.85 5.48 -12.21
N GLY A 77 7.91 4.28 -12.79
CA GLY A 77 9.05 3.38 -12.60
C GLY A 77 8.95 2.49 -11.39
N THR A 78 7.79 2.43 -10.72
CA THR A 78 7.60 1.52 -9.59
C THR A 78 7.71 0.06 -10.02
N LYS A 79 8.22 -0.79 -9.12
CA LYS A 79 8.28 -2.24 -9.33
C LYS A 79 6.93 -2.92 -9.12
N MET A 80 5.96 -2.22 -8.58
CA MET A 80 4.65 -2.77 -8.24
C MET A 80 3.84 -3.08 -9.49
N ALA A 81 3.37 -4.32 -9.61
CA ALA A 81 2.62 -4.79 -10.78
C ALA A 81 1.11 -4.63 -10.64
N PHE A 82 0.65 -3.83 -9.70
CA PHE A 82 -0.76 -3.64 -9.41
C PHE A 82 -1.34 -2.52 -10.27
N ALA A 83 -2.44 -2.80 -10.97
CA ALA A 83 -3.06 -1.82 -11.87
C ALA A 83 -3.82 -0.71 -11.14
N GLY A 84 -4.19 -0.93 -9.88
CA GLY A 84 -4.92 0.05 -9.08
C GLY A 84 -6.36 -0.34 -8.83
N LEU A 85 -6.97 0.37 -7.87
CA LEU A 85 -8.40 0.25 -7.55
C LEU A 85 -9.10 1.48 -8.11
N LYS A 86 -9.89 1.32 -9.15
CA LYS A 86 -10.53 2.44 -9.84
C LYS A 86 -11.76 2.96 -9.10
N LYS A 87 -12.39 2.13 -8.28
CA LYS A 87 -13.57 2.55 -7.51
C LYS A 87 -13.16 3.24 -6.22
N GLU A 88 -13.61 4.48 -6.03
CA GLU A 88 -13.28 5.28 -4.86
C GLU A 88 -13.67 4.58 -3.56
N LYS A 89 -14.84 3.94 -3.54
CA LYS A 89 -15.32 3.23 -2.35
C LYS A 89 -14.36 2.11 -1.93
N GLU A 90 -13.83 1.37 -2.90
CA GLU A 90 -12.87 0.30 -2.61
C GLU A 90 -11.59 0.85 -2.02
N ARG A 91 -11.09 1.97 -2.55
CA ARG A 91 -9.90 2.61 -2.00
C ARG A 91 -10.14 3.07 -0.55
N LYS A 92 -11.30 3.67 -0.29
CA LYS A 92 -11.65 4.12 1.07
C LYS A 92 -11.74 2.95 2.05
N ASP A 93 -12.35 1.84 1.62
CA ASP A 93 -12.47 0.66 2.47
C ASP A 93 -11.09 0.06 2.78
N LEU A 94 -10.23 -0.03 1.78
CA LEU A 94 -8.87 -0.54 1.99
C LEU A 94 -8.06 0.37 2.92
N ILE A 95 -8.16 1.69 2.74
CA ILE A 95 -7.44 2.64 3.60
C ILE A 95 -7.91 2.53 5.06
N LYS A 96 -9.21 2.36 5.29
CA LYS A 96 -9.72 2.14 6.65
C LYS A 96 -9.10 0.90 7.28
N TYR A 97 -8.95 -0.16 6.50
CA TYR A 97 -8.29 -1.37 6.99
C TYR A 97 -6.83 -1.11 7.31
N LEU A 98 -6.10 -0.42 6.43
CA LEU A 98 -4.69 -0.11 6.65
C LEU A 98 -4.46 0.75 7.88
N LYS A 99 -5.43 1.59 8.27
CA LYS A 99 -5.35 2.37 9.51
C LYS A 99 -5.34 1.51 10.76
N THR A 100 -5.86 0.28 10.68
CA THR A 100 -6.01 -0.59 11.84
C THR A 100 -4.85 -1.55 12.05
N ILE A 101 -3.90 -1.60 11.14
CA ILE A 101 -2.79 -2.55 11.21
C ILE A 101 -1.45 -1.91 11.50
#